data_0a2f642ccc5456b32e0bc24bea869568
#
_entry.id   0a2f642ccc5456b32e0bc24bea869568
#
_cell.length_a   1.000
_cell.length_b   1.000
_cell.length_c   1.000
_cell.angle_alpha   90.00
_cell.angle_beta   90.00
_cell.angle_gamma   90.00
#
_symmetry.space_group_name_H-M   'P 1'
#
loop_
_entity.id
_entity.type
_entity.pdbx_description
1 polymer ?
#
loop_
_entity_poly.entity_id
_entity_poly.type
_entity_poly.pdbx_seq_one_letter_code
_entity_poly.pdbx_strand_id
1 'polypeptide(L)'
;MRIRYFIILFFMSSACQIPAQSSQRTDYIKMSQDFLYAVRTDEYAAPYLDSLASANEEVLAQQLVTEDDKKAFFINLYNAYTQYILKKDPDKYTDRNEFFKSKQILFASHRISLDKIEHGFLRHSRVKWSLGYLGKIFPGELERKFRVKEVDYRIHFTLNCGASSCPAIAYYKPEGLDKQLDIATQAYLKGEAEYKSAENILYLPALMSWFRGDFGGKKNEIKLCQKLGILPKDTKPKIEYKSYNWQLYLDKYKDN
;
A
#
# COMPACT_ATOMS: atom_id res chain seq x y z
N MET A 1 10.31 77.22 49.60
CA MET A 1 9.47 76.52 48.62
C MET A 1 10.34 75.49 47.90
N ARG A 2 10.29 74.20 48.24
CA ARG A 2 11.13 73.13 47.68
C ARG A 2 10.27 72.31 46.71
N ILE A 3 10.59 72.39 45.39
CA ILE A 3 9.94 71.62 44.32
C ILE A 3 10.59 70.25 44.30
N ARG A 4 9.80 69.17 44.53
CA ARG A 4 10.19 67.78 44.34
C ARG A 4 9.83 67.32 42.94
N TYR A 5 10.82 67.00 42.13
CA TYR A 5 10.64 66.33 40.87
C TYR A 5 10.41 64.82 41.10
N PHE A 6 9.24 64.32 40.64
CA PHE A 6 9.02 62.88 40.55
C PHE A 6 9.47 62.38 39.19
N ILE A 7 10.47 61.52 39.16
CA ILE A 7 10.93 60.84 37.93
C ILE A 7 10.06 59.55 37.83
N ILE A 8 9.18 59.50 36.79
CA ILE A 8 8.42 58.29 36.43
C ILE A 8 9.28 57.50 35.48
N LEU A 9 9.81 56.34 35.92
CA LEU A 9 10.49 55.36 35.11
C LEU A 9 9.44 54.52 34.38
N PHE A 10 9.36 54.71 33.04
CA PHE A 10 8.58 53.85 32.16
C PHE A 10 9.37 52.56 31.85
N PHE A 11 9.00 51.44 32.45
CA PHE A 11 9.49 50.12 32.04
C PHE A 11 8.82 49.73 30.74
N MET A 12 9.48 49.82 29.61
CA MET A 12 9.07 49.19 28.34
C MET A 12 9.37 47.69 28.45
N SER A 13 8.31 46.89 28.73
CA SER A 13 8.36 45.44 28.62
C SER A 13 8.38 45.07 27.13
N SER A 14 9.56 44.73 26.60
CA SER A 14 9.70 44.15 25.26
C SER A 14 9.18 42.72 25.32
N ALA A 15 7.93 42.50 24.93
CA ALA A 15 7.41 41.16 24.70
C ALA A 15 8.15 40.54 23.49
N CYS A 16 9.05 39.60 23.78
CA CYS A 16 9.68 38.77 22.76
C CYS A 16 8.58 37.89 22.14
N GLN A 17 8.05 38.28 21.00
CA GLN A 17 7.16 37.42 20.22
C GLN A 17 7.99 36.31 19.60
N ILE A 18 7.93 35.11 20.20
CA ILE A 18 8.41 33.88 19.59
C ILE A 18 7.52 33.66 18.36
N PRO A 19 8.07 33.63 17.13
CA PRO A 19 7.27 33.35 15.97
C PRO A 19 6.67 31.95 16.15
N ALA A 20 5.34 31.85 16.09
CA ALA A 20 4.66 30.57 16.04
C ALA A 20 5.17 29.85 14.80
N GLN A 21 5.97 28.82 15.01
CA GLN A 21 6.44 27.92 13.96
C GLN A 21 5.17 27.26 13.39
N SER A 22 4.74 27.68 12.19
CA SER A 22 3.63 27.08 11.48
C SER A 22 4.03 25.61 11.30
N SER A 23 3.43 24.73 12.07
CA SER A 23 3.60 23.29 11.88
C SER A 23 3.03 22.98 10.50
N GLN A 24 3.90 22.83 9.52
CA GLN A 24 3.52 22.47 8.17
C GLN A 24 2.76 21.15 8.27
N ARG A 25 1.48 21.17 7.88
CA ARG A 25 0.60 19.98 7.96
C ARG A 25 1.21 18.87 7.13
N THR A 26 1.50 17.71 7.72
CA THR A 26 2.06 16.56 7.03
C THR A 26 1.13 16.11 5.92
N ASP A 27 1.64 16.05 4.69
CA ASP A 27 0.95 15.39 3.58
C ASP A 27 1.27 13.89 3.62
N TYR A 28 0.33 13.10 4.13
CA TYR A 28 0.54 11.67 4.33
C TYR A 28 0.61 10.89 3.02
N ILE A 29 -0.05 11.34 1.95
CA ILE A 29 -0.01 10.67 0.65
C ILE A 29 1.40 10.82 0.07
N LYS A 30 1.90 12.06 -0.01
CA LYS A 30 3.27 12.31 -0.45
C LYS A 30 4.29 11.61 0.45
N MET A 31 4.08 11.65 1.75
CA MET A 31 4.97 10.99 2.72
C MET A 31 5.05 9.47 2.49
N SER A 32 3.97 8.81 2.06
CA SER A 32 4.01 7.37 1.74
C SER A 32 4.92 7.07 0.53
N GLN A 33 4.96 7.98 -0.44
CA GLN A 33 5.86 7.89 -1.60
C GLN A 33 7.31 8.15 -1.18
N ASP A 34 7.53 9.19 -0.38
CA ASP A 34 8.86 9.56 0.11
C ASP A 34 9.44 8.45 1.00
N PHE A 35 8.62 7.82 1.84
CA PHE A 35 9.04 6.65 2.62
C PHE A 35 9.47 5.48 1.72
N LEU A 36 8.68 5.16 0.70
CA LEU A 36 9.03 4.11 -0.26
C LEU A 36 10.32 4.46 -1.03
N TYR A 37 10.50 5.73 -1.37
CA TYR A 37 11.72 6.22 -2.02
C TYR A 37 12.95 6.08 -1.10
N ALA A 38 12.85 6.54 0.15
CA ALA A 38 13.91 6.42 1.13
C ALA A 38 14.34 4.96 1.36
N VAL A 39 13.37 4.04 1.38
CA VAL A 39 13.66 2.59 1.48
C VAL A 39 14.35 2.05 0.22
N ARG A 40 13.97 2.55 -0.98
CA ARG A 40 14.62 2.17 -2.24
C ARG A 40 16.09 2.62 -2.29
N THR A 41 16.37 3.82 -1.81
CA THR A 41 17.69 4.46 -1.88
C THR A 41 18.54 4.21 -0.64
N ASP A 42 18.07 3.37 0.27
CA ASP A 42 18.71 3.08 1.57
C ASP A 42 18.96 4.33 2.43
N GLU A 43 18.11 5.35 2.26
CA GLU A 43 18.12 6.57 3.05
C GLU A 43 17.51 6.35 4.45
N TYR A 44 17.72 7.32 5.34
CA TYR A 44 17.24 7.25 6.72
C TYR A 44 15.71 7.34 6.80
N ALA A 45 15.06 6.23 7.11
CA ALA A 45 13.60 6.08 7.08
C ALA A 45 12.89 6.44 8.41
N ALA A 46 13.63 6.64 9.53
CA ALA A 46 13.01 6.85 10.84
C ALA A 46 12.01 8.02 10.91
N PRO A 47 12.22 9.19 10.27
CA PRO A 47 11.24 10.27 10.32
C PRO A 47 9.87 9.88 9.78
N TYR A 48 9.81 9.02 8.74
CA TYR A 48 8.56 8.52 8.19
C TYR A 48 7.86 7.55 9.13
N LEU A 49 8.64 6.65 9.76
CA LEU A 49 8.14 5.70 10.75
C LEU A 49 7.55 6.41 11.97
N ASP A 50 8.25 7.41 12.49
CA ASP A 50 7.81 8.20 13.65
C ASP A 50 6.56 9.02 13.31
N SER A 51 6.51 9.62 12.12
CA SER A 51 5.34 10.36 11.65
C SER A 51 4.12 9.46 11.47
N LEU A 52 4.29 8.24 10.94
CA LEU A 52 3.21 7.27 10.79
C LEU A 52 2.75 6.72 12.15
N ALA A 53 3.69 6.46 13.06
CA ALA A 53 3.39 5.96 14.40
C ALA A 53 2.58 6.96 15.23
N SER A 54 2.95 8.25 15.16
CA SER A 54 2.34 9.35 15.91
C SER A 54 1.23 10.08 15.15
N ALA A 55 0.86 9.63 13.95
CA ALA A 55 -0.17 10.25 13.15
C ALA A 55 -1.50 10.36 13.91
N ASN A 56 -2.11 11.54 13.89
CA ASN A 56 -3.46 11.68 14.41
C ASN A 56 -4.44 11.00 13.43
N GLU A 57 -5.20 10.04 13.94
CA GLU A 57 -6.10 9.18 13.16
C GLU A 57 -7.15 9.98 12.38
N GLU A 58 -7.72 11.04 12.98
CA GLU A 58 -8.73 11.88 12.35
C GLU A 58 -8.12 12.75 11.23
N VAL A 59 -6.92 13.31 11.47
CA VAL A 59 -6.19 14.10 10.47
C VAL A 59 -5.82 13.24 9.28
N LEU A 60 -5.37 12.00 9.53
CA LEU A 60 -5.04 11.03 8.49
C LEU A 60 -6.29 10.65 7.68
N ALA A 61 -7.42 10.36 8.36
CA ALA A 61 -8.68 10.04 7.70
C ALA A 61 -9.22 11.20 6.84
N GLN A 62 -9.00 12.46 7.26
CA GLN A 62 -9.36 13.65 6.48
C GLN A 62 -8.53 13.84 5.22
N GLN A 63 -7.38 13.19 5.09
CA GLN A 63 -6.55 13.22 3.88
C GLN A 63 -6.83 12.01 2.97
N LEU A 64 -7.21 10.87 3.54
CA LEU A 64 -7.54 9.65 2.80
C LEU A 64 -9.05 9.60 2.49
N VAL A 65 -9.56 10.60 1.78
CA VAL A 65 -11.01 10.79 1.55
C VAL A 65 -11.51 9.92 0.40
N THR A 66 -10.81 9.98 -0.73
CA THR A 66 -11.20 9.23 -1.93
C THR A 66 -10.68 7.80 -1.90
N GLU A 67 -11.27 6.95 -2.71
CA GLU A 67 -10.77 5.58 -2.88
C GLU A 67 -9.35 5.56 -3.45
N ASP A 68 -9.02 6.53 -4.28
CA ASP A 68 -7.69 6.64 -4.89
C ASP A 68 -6.65 7.12 -3.89
N ASP A 69 -7.00 8.04 -2.97
CA ASP A 69 -6.13 8.42 -1.85
C ASP A 69 -5.76 7.20 -1.01
N LYS A 70 -6.78 6.41 -0.61
CA LYS A 70 -6.58 5.20 0.21
C LYS A 70 -5.72 4.17 -0.52
N LYS A 71 -6.05 3.85 -1.77
CA LYS A 71 -5.30 2.86 -2.56
C LYS A 71 -3.86 3.29 -2.74
N ALA A 72 -3.61 4.52 -3.22
CA ALA A 72 -2.25 5.02 -3.44
C ALA A 72 -1.42 4.98 -2.14
N PHE A 73 -1.97 5.53 -1.06
CA PHE A 73 -1.31 5.56 0.24
C PHE A 73 -0.97 4.16 0.76
N PHE A 74 -1.95 3.25 0.81
CA PHE A 74 -1.73 1.92 1.39
C PHE A 74 -0.91 0.98 0.52
N ILE A 75 -0.93 1.12 -0.81
CA ILE A 75 -0.04 0.38 -1.71
C ILE A 75 1.42 0.78 -1.45
N ASN A 76 1.71 2.09 -1.44
CA ASN A 76 3.04 2.58 -1.14
C ASN A 76 3.50 2.14 0.24
N LEU A 77 2.63 2.25 1.24
CA LEU A 77 2.93 1.88 2.62
C LEU A 77 3.23 0.39 2.77
N TYR A 78 2.43 -0.48 2.16
CA TYR A 78 2.66 -1.93 2.16
C TYR A 78 4.03 -2.27 1.56
N ASN A 79 4.32 -1.71 0.39
CA ASN A 79 5.59 -1.96 -0.31
C ASN A 79 6.78 -1.41 0.50
N ALA A 80 6.67 -0.20 1.04
CA ALA A 80 7.72 0.41 1.85
C ALA A 80 8.02 -0.43 3.11
N TYR A 81 7.00 -0.81 3.88
CA TYR A 81 7.20 -1.63 5.08
C TYR A 81 7.72 -3.03 4.77
N THR A 82 7.24 -3.67 3.70
CA THR A 82 7.76 -4.98 3.28
C THR A 82 9.25 -4.91 2.99
N GLN A 83 9.68 -3.96 2.15
CA GLN A 83 11.08 -3.78 1.80
C GLN A 83 11.92 -3.35 3.03
N TYR A 84 11.45 -2.37 3.80
CA TYR A 84 12.15 -1.86 4.98
C TYR A 84 12.43 -2.95 6.02
N ILE A 85 11.41 -3.75 6.35
CA ILE A 85 11.56 -4.78 7.38
C ILE A 85 12.48 -5.90 6.89
N LEU A 86 12.33 -6.34 5.64
CA LEU A 86 13.11 -7.44 5.09
C LEU A 86 14.55 -7.03 4.72
N LYS A 87 14.81 -5.78 4.38
CA LYS A 87 16.19 -5.26 4.26
C LYS A 87 16.93 -5.26 5.60
N LYS A 88 16.22 -4.95 6.70
CA LYS A 88 16.80 -4.98 8.05
C LYS A 88 16.96 -6.37 8.63
N ASP A 89 16.04 -7.26 8.34
CA ASP A 89 15.99 -8.59 8.92
C ASP A 89 15.40 -9.59 7.89
N PRO A 90 16.24 -10.08 6.95
CA PRO A 90 15.80 -11.02 5.92
C PRO A 90 15.29 -12.35 6.49
N ASP A 91 15.77 -12.75 7.68
CA ASP A 91 15.43 -14.02 8.31
C ASP A 91 13.95 -14.11 8.67
N LYS A 92 13.28 -12.97 8.86
CA LYS A 92 11.81 -12.93 9.03
C LYS A 92 11.05 -13.57 7.89
N TYR A 93 11.63 -13.64 6.70
CA TYR A 93 11.00 -14.23 5.52
C TYR A 93 10.98 -15.77 5.56
N THR A 94 11.72 -16.38 6.46
CA THR A 94 11.72 -17.86 6.66
C THR A 94 10.37 -18.35 7.14
N ASP A 95 9.70 -17.60 8.05
CA ASP A 95 8.29 -17.80 8.40
C ASP A 95 7.43 -16.67 7.84
N ARG A 96 7.09 -16.79 6.56
CA ARG A 96 6.27 -15.80 5.86
C ARG A 96 4.90 -15.59 6.49
N ASN A 97 4.31 -16.65 7.05
CA ASN A 97 2.99 -16.54 7.67
C ASN A 97 3.05 -15.63 8.90
N GLU A 98 4.06 -15.81 9.76
CA GLU A 98 4.29 -14.94 10.90
C GLU A 98 4.69 -13.53 10.43
N PHE A 99 5.59 -13.42 9.46
CA PHE A 99 6.02 -12.12 8.91
C PHE A 99 4.84 -11.23 8.50
N PHE A 100 3.87 -11.76 7.75
CA PHE A 100 2.72 -10.96 7.29
C PHE A 100 1.68 -10.72 8.38
N LYS A 101 1.54 -11.62 9.36
CA LYS A 101 0.55 -11.52 10.44
C LYS A 101 1.02 -10.71 11.64
N SER A 102 2.32 -10.66 11.90
CA SER A 102 2.84 -10.00 13.10
C SER A 102 2.54 -8.50 13.09
N LYS A 103 2.11 -7.99 14.25
CA LYS A 103 1.76 -6.57 14.44
C LYS A 103 3.00 -5.72 14.68
N GLN A 104 3.89 -5.67 13.71
CA GLN A 104 5.19 -5.01 13.79
C GLN A 104 5.22 -3.57 13.26
N ILE A 105 4.12 -3.07 12.72
CA ILE A 105 3.99 -1.73 12.16
C ILE A 105 3.22 -0.85 13.15
N LEU A 106 3.80 0.31 13.51
CA LEU A 106 3.07 1.36 14.23
C LEU A 106 2.43 2.32 13.22
N PHE A 107 1.12 2.49 13.33
CA PHE A 107 0.31 3.31 12.44
C PHE A 107 -0.80 4.00 13.23
N ALA A 108 -0.80 5.33 13.29
CA ALA A 108 -1.77 6.13 14.03
C ALA A 108 -2.00 5.58 15.46
N SER A 109 -0.90 5.37 16.20
CA SER A 109 -0.86 4.79 17.56
C SER A 109 -1.34 3.35 17.70
N HIS A 110 -1.67 2.67 16.58
CA HIS A 110 -2.06 1.25 16.56
C HIS A 110 -0.91 0.36 16.07
N ARG A 111 -0.83 -0.85 16.63
CA ARG A 111 0.03 -1.89 16.07
C ARG A 111 -0.74 -2.69 15.03
N ILE A 112 -0.28 -2.63 13.79
CA ILE A 112 -0.89 -3.34 12.65
C ILE A 112 0.12 -4.27 11.97
N SER A 113 -0.39 -5.14 11.11
CA SER A 113 0.39 -6.08 10.30
C SER A 113 0.30 -5.74 8.82
N LEU A 114 1.17 -6.31 8.00
CA LEU A 114 1.05 -6.26 6.53
C LEU A 114 -0.30 -6.85 6.06
N ASP A 115 -0.71 -7.98 6.64
CA ASP A 115 -2.05 -8.58 6.41
C ASP A 115 -3.19 -7.59 6.71
N LYS A 116 -3.04 -6.71 7.71
CA LYS A 116 -4.04 -5.67 8.02
C LYS A 116 -4.12 -4.64 6.90
N ILE A 117 -3.00 -4.22 6.35
CA ILE A 117 -2.96 -3.27 5.22
C ILE A 117 -3.60 -3.90 3.99
N GLU A 118 -3.17 -5.12 3.62
CA GLU A 118 -3.68 -5.79 2.42
C GLU A 118 -5.14 -6.21 2.59
N HIS A 119 -5.44 -7.09 3.54
CA HIS A 119 -6.76 -7.72 3.63
C HIS A 119 -7.79 -6.84 4.34
N GLY A 120 -7.33 -6.00 5.29
CA GLY A 120 -8.18 -5.08 6.04
C GLY A 120 -8.53 -3.83 5.25
N PHE A 121 -7.53 -3.09 4.79
CA PHE A 121 -7.74 -1.79 4.17
C PHE A 121 -7.95 -1.90 2.65
N LEU A 122 -7.00 -2.47 1.92
CA LEU A 122 -7.03 -2.53 0.45
C LEU A 122 -8.04 -3.55 -0.10
N ARG A 123 -8.34 -4.62 0.63
CA ARG A 123 -9.27 -5.66 0.22
C ARG A 123 -10.61 -5.61 0.97
N HIS A 124 -11.06 -4.44 1.40
CA HIS A 124 -12.37 -4.24 2.03
C HIS A 124 -12.67 -5.25 3.16
N SER A 125 -11.71 -5.49 4.07
CA SER A 125 -11.85 -6.47 5.16
C SER A 125 -12.15 -7.90 4.69
N ARG A 126 -11.52 -8.35 3.59
CA ARG A 126 -11.67 -9.74 3.11
C ARG A 126 -11.02 -10.73 4.07
N VAL A 127 -11.64 -11.90 4.17
CA VAL A 127 -11.11 -13.03 4.91
C VAL A 127 -10.01 -13.69 4.08
N LYS A 128 -8.78 -13.79 4.60
CA LYS A 128 -7.58 -14.24 3.86
C LYS A 128 -7.76 -15.60 3.16
N TRP A 129 -8.32 -16.60 3.88
CA TRP A 129 -8.49 -17.97 3.37
C TRP A 129 -9.68 -18.16 2.41
N SER A 130 -10.52 -17.15 2.25
CA SER A 130 -11.76 -17.26 1.48
C SER A 130 -11.58 -17.10 -0.04
N LEU A 131 -10.36 -17.06 -0.53
CA LEU A 131 -10.03 -16.76 -1.93
C LEU A 131 -10.62 -15.42 -2.42
N GLY A 132 -10.97 -14.52 -1.51
CA GLY A 132 -11.60 -13.23 -1.82
C GLY A 132 -13.14 -13.23 -1.86
N TYR A 133 -13.79 -14.38 -1.63
CA TYR A 133 -15.27 -14.44 -1.69
C TYR A 133 -15.97 -13.91 -0.44
N LEU A 134 -15.34 -14.00 0.74
CA LEU A 134 -15.97 -13.62 2.00
C LEU A 134 -15.33 -12.37 2.60
N GLY A 135 -16.17 -11.43 3.03
CA GLY A 135 -15.77 -10.31 3.88
C GLY A 135 -15.93 -10.66 5.36
N LYS A 136 -15.22 -9.94 6.24
CA LYS A 136 -15.45 -10.02 7.68
C LYS A 136 -16.82 -9.44 8.01
N ILE A 137 -17.61 -10.15 8.80
CA ILE A 137 -18.92 -9.71 9.28
C ILE A 137 -18.76 -8.52 10.24
N PHE A 138 -17.76 -8.58 11.12
CA PHE A 138 -17.46 -7.55 12.11
C PHE A 138 -16.02 -7.03 11.93
N PRO A 139 -15.77 -6.15 10.95
CA PRO A 139 -14.47 -5.51 10.82
C PRO A 139 -14.23 -4.57 12.00
N GLY A 140 -12.98 -4.49 12.49
CA GLY A 140 -12.59 -3.59 13.55
C GLY A 140 -12.77 -2.11 13.15
N GLU A 141 -12.78 -1.21 14.14
CA GLU A 141 -13.01 0.22 13.93
C GLU A 141 -12.00 0.85 12.96
N LEU A 142 -10.71 0.58 13.16
CA LEU A 142 -9.65 1.04 12.27
C LEU A 142 -9.85 0.55 10.82
N GLU A 143 -10.32 -0.69 10.62
CA GLU A 143 -10.64 -1.18 9.27
C GLU A 143 -11.81 -0.41 8.66
N ARG A 144 -12.88 -0.16 9.42
CA ARG A 144 -14.04 0.60 8.94
C ARG A 144 -13.67 2.01 8.51
N LYS A 145 -12.76 2.66 9.25
CA LYS A 145 -12.31 4.02 8.97
C LYS A 145 -11.46 4.09 7.70
N PHE A 146 -10.51 3.18 7.51
CA PHE A 146 -9.48 3.29 6.47
C PHE A 146 -9.67 2.37 5.26
N ARG A 147 -10.54 1.35 5.34
CA ARG A 147 -10.73 0.44 4.21
C ARG A 147 -11.34 1.13 3.00
N VAL A 148 -10.99 0.64 1.82
CA VAL A 148 -11.67 0.99 0.57
C VAL A 148 -13.15 0.54 0.61
N LYS A 149 -14.01 1.15 -0.19
CA LYS A 149 -15.43 0.75 -0.29
C LYS A 149 -15.61 -0.56 -1.03
N GLU A 150 -14.80 -0.77 -2.08
CA GLU A 150 -14.84 -1.96 -2.92
C GLU A 150 -13.43 -2.44 -3.23
N VAL A 151 -13.31 -3.75 -3.46
CA VAL A 151 -12.02 -4.35 -3.85
C VAL A 151 -11.73 -4.03 -5.30
N ASP A 152 -10.58 -3.42 -5.54
CA ASP A 152 -10.02 -3.28 -6.87
C ASP A 152 -8.99 -4.40 -7.09
N TYR A 153 -9.31 -5.40 -7.90
CA TYR A 153 -8.44 -6.56 -8.13
C TYR A 153 -7.04 -6.19 -8.63
N ARG A 154 -6.88 -5.00 -9.24
CA ARG A 154 -5.61 -4.55 -9.79
C ARG A 154 -4.54 -4.31 -8.73
N ILE A 155 -4.94 -4.13 -7.45
CA ILE A 155 -3.97 -4.02 -6.35
C ILE A 155 -3.06 -5.25 -6.24
N HIS A 156 -3.54 -6.43 -6.61
CA HIS A 156 -2.74 -7.66 -6.59
C HIS A 156 -1.54 -7.62 -7.55
N PHE A 157 -1.53 -6.71 -8.51
CA PHE A 157 -0.42 -6.47 -9.43
C PHE A 157 0.46 -5.28 -9.02
N THR A 158 0.28 -4.76 -7.80
CA THR A 158 1.01 -3.61 -7.25
C THR A 158 1.70 -3.91 -5.92
N LEU A 159 1.24 -4.93 -5.21
CA LEU A 159 1.78 -5.31 -3.91
C LEU A 159 2.94 -6.30 -4.06
N ASN A 160 4.10 -5.91 -3.53
CA ASN A 160 5.30 -6.73 -3.54
C ASN A 160 5.54 -7.34 -2.15
N CYS A 161 5.38 -8.65 -2.07
CA CYS A 161 5.54 -9.42 -0.83
C CYS A 161 6.99 -9.88 -0.55
N GLY A 162 7.97 -9.39 -1.31
CA GLY A 162 9.38 -9.78 -1.20
C GLY A 162 9.77 -11.02 -2.00
N ALA A 163 8.84 -11.69 -2.68
CA ALA A 163 9.14 -12.87 -3.48
C ALA A 163 9.61 -12.53 -4.91
N SER A 164 10.39 -13.42 -5.51
CA SER A 164 10.83 -13.32 -6.90
C SER A 164 9.66 -13.23 -7.89
N SER A 165 8.55 -13.94 -7.63
CA SER A 165 7.34 -13.87 -8.46
C SER A 165 6.45 -12.66 -8.20
N CYS A 166 6.78 -11.77 -7.23
CA CYS A 166 5.98 -10.56 -6.98
C CYS A 166 6.02 -9.59 -8.17
N PRO A 167 4.98 -8.76 -8.33
CA PRO A 167 5.03 -7.62 -9.24
C PRO A 167 6.17 -6.66 -8.91
N ALA A 168 6.63 -5.89 -9.90
CA ALA A 168 7.58 -4.82 -9.66
C ALA A 168 6.94 -3.69 -8.84
N ILE A 169 7.73 -3.11 -7.94
CA ILE A 169 7.32 -1.99 -7.10
C ILE A 169 7.31 -0.71 -7.95
N ALA A 170 6.24 0.06 -7.84
CA ALA A 170 6.14 1.40 -8.41
C ALA A 170 5.62 2.38 -7.35
N TYR A 171 5.74 3.67 -7.62
CA TYR A 171 5.20 4.74 -6.77
C TYR A 171 3.81 5.12 -7.27
N TYR A 172 2.83 5.06 -6.36
CA TYR A 172 1.43 5.35 -6.69
C TYR A 172 1.02 6.70 -6.12
N LYS A 173 0.25 7.45 -6.91
CA LYS A 173 -0.36 8.72 -6.49
C LYS A 173 -1.84 8.72 -6.86
N PRO A 174 -2.70 9.46 -6.13
CA PRO A 174 -4.13 9.49 -6.41
C PRO A 174 -4.45 9.97 -7.81
N GLU A 175 -3.72 10.99 -8.29
CA GLU A 175 -3.92 11.56 -9.61
C GLU A 175 -3.61 10.55 -10.71
N GLY A 176 -4.67 10.13 -11.41
CA GLY A 176 -4.58 9.15 -12.48
C GLY A 176 -4.25 7.74 -12.00
N LEU A 177 -4.61 7.39 -10.77
CA LEU A 177 -4.37 6.08 -10.19
C LEU A 177 -4.94 4.94 -11.04
N ASP A 178 -6.13 5.14 -11.62
CA ASP A 178 -6.76 4.16 -12.50
C ASP A 178 -5.83 3.71 -13.64
N LYS A 179 -5.20 4.67 -14.31
CA LYS A 179 -4.20 4.38 -15.36
C LYS A 179 -2.95 3.70 -14.83
N GLN A 180 -2.49 4.08 -13.63
CA GLN A 180 -1.30 3.47 -13.01
C GLN A 180 -1.57 1.99 -12.68
N LEU A 181 -2.76 1.67 -12.15
CA LEU A 181 -3.18 0.30 -11.86
C LEU A 181 -3.36 -0.54 -13.14
N ASP A 182 -3.90 0.05 -14.21
CA ASP A 182 -4.00 -0.63 -15.51
C ASP A 182 -2.63 -0.95 -16.11
N ILE A 183 -1.68 -0.01 -16.01
CA ILE A 183 -0.29 -0.24 -16.48
C ILE A 183 0.37 -1.38 -15.68
N ALA A 184 0.23 -1.39 -14.35
CA ALA A 184 0.78 -2.46 -13.51
C ALA A 184 0.15 -3.82 -13.86
N THR A 185 -1.17 -3.87 -14.01
CA THR A 185 -1.92 -5.06 -14.40
C THR A 185 -1.45 -5.61 -15.74
N GLN A 186 -1.35 -4.74 -16.74
CA GLN A 186 -0.94 -5.12 -18.08
C GLN A 186 0.52 -5.60 -18.12
N ALA A 187 1.41 -4.88 -17.45
CA ALA A 187 2.83 -5.24 -17.40
C ALA A 187 3.03 -6.62 -16.76
N TYR A 188 2.39 -6.85 -15.59
CA TYR A 188 2.53 -8.12 -14.88
C TYR A 188 1.90 -9.29 -15.66
N LEU A 189 0.65 -9.15 -16.13
CA LEU A 189 -0.03 -10.23 -16.81
C LEU A 189 0.57 -10.56 -18.17
N LYS A 190 1.05 -9.60 -18.94
CA LYS A 190 1.76 -9.88 -20.21
C LYS A 190 3.09 -10.58 -20.01
N GLY A 191 3.75 -10.39 -18.86
CA GLY A 191 4.98 -11.11 -18.52
C GLY A 191 4.75 -12.50 -17.95
N GLU A 192 3.65 -12.70 -17.23
CA GLU A 192 3.44 -13.92 -16.45
C GLU A 192 2.39 -14.88 -17.02
N ALA A 193 1.35 -14.37 -17.71
CA ALA A 193 0.32 -15.23 -18.28
C ALA A 193 0.74 -15.77 -19.66
N GLU A 194 0.35 -17.01 -19.95
CA GLU A 194 0.70 -17.69 -21.21
C GLU A 194 -0.51 -18.48 -21.71
N TYR A 195 -0.85 -18.30 -23.00
CA TYR A 195 -1.85 -19.13 -23.65
C TYR A 195 -1.21 -20.11 -24.61
N LYS A 196 -1.36 -21.41 -24.37
CA LYS A 196 -0.94 -22.48 -25.26
C LYS A 196 -2.10 -22.90 -26.15
N SER A 197 -2.11 -22.42 -27.37
CA SER A 197 -3.23 -22.61 -28.29
C SER A 197 -3.42 -24.08 -28.70
N ALA A 198 -2.34 -24.84 -28.88
CA ALA A 198 -2.40 -26.26 -29.25
C ALA A 198 -3.10 -27.13 -28.19
N GLU A 199 -2.96 -26.77 -26.90
CA GLU A 199 -3.53 -27.49 -25.78
C GLU A 199 -4.84 -26.85 -25.29
N ASN A 200 -5.16 -25.64 -25.79
CA ASN A 200 -6.21 -24.78 -25.30
C ASN A 200 -6.16 -24.54 -23.78
N ILE A 201 -4.93 -24.29 -23.26
CA ILE A 201 -4.68 -24.02 -21.83
C ILE A 201 -4.16 -22.60 -21.66
N LEU A 202 -4.78 -21.88 -20.71
CA LEU A 202 -4.33 -20.57 -20.23
C LEU A 202 -3.63 -20.73 -18.88
N TYR A 203 -2.34 -20.51 -18.85
CA TYR A 203 -1.54 -20.47 -17.64
C TYR A 203 -1.59 -19.09 -17.02
N LEU A 204 -2.02 -18.99 -15.78
CA LEU A 204 -2.13 -17.74 -15.03
C LEU A 204 -1.21 -17.75 -13.81
N PRO A 205 -0.74 -16.58 -13.35
CA PRO A 205 0.04 -16.50 -12.13
C PRO A 205 -0.75 -16.95 -10.89
N ALA A 206 -0.07 -17.59 -9.94
CA ALA A 206 -0.66 -18.19 -8.73
C ALA A 206 -1.54 -17.21 -7.93
N LEU A 207 -1.19 -15.92 -7.90
CA LEU A 207 -1.95 -14.90 -7.17
C LEU A 207 -3.42 -14.80 -7.65
N MET A 208 -3.69 -15.06 -8.93
CA MET A 208 -5.06 -15.06 -9.43
C MET A 208 -5.88 -16.24 -8.86
N SER A 209 -5.24 -17.36 -8.56
CA SER A 209 -5.88 -18.45 -7.80
C SER A 209 -6.19 -18.08 -6.36
N TRP A 210 -5.24 -17.41 -5.68
CA TRP A 210 -5.39 -17.06 -4.26
C TRP A 210 -6.47 -16.01 -4.01
N PHE A 211 -6.65 -15.12 -4.95
CA PHE A 211 -7.57 -13.99 -4.85
C PHE A 211 -8.72 -14.07 -5.88
N ARG A 212 -9.07 -15.28 -6.29
CA ARG A 212 -10.04 -15.53 -7.36
C ARG A 212 -11.36 -14.78 -7.23
N GLY A 213 -11.86 -14.64 -6.00
CA GLY A 213 -13.09 -13.90 -5.72
C GLY A 213 -12.96 -12.41 -6.00
N ASP A 214 -11.78 -11.82 -5.75
CA ASP A 214 -11.53 -10.41 -6.05
C ASP A 214 -11.53 -10.14 -7.55
N PHE A 215 -11.11 -11.12 -8.37
CA PHE A 215 -11.21 -11.07 -9.84
C PHE A 215 -12.63 -11.36 -10.37
N GLY A 216 -13.57 -11.74 -9.51
CA GLY A 216 -14.92 -12.15 -9.92
C GLY A 216 -14.99 -13.54 -10.55
N GLY A 217 -14.02 -14.41 -10.25
CA GLY A 217 -13.96 -15.80 -10.65
C GLY A 217 -13.34 -16.06 -12.03
N LYS A 218 -13.14 -17.34 -12.35
CA LYS A 218 -12.45 -17.81 -13.57
C LYS A 218 -12.96 -17.18 -14.88
N LYS A 219 -14.27 -16.93 -14.97
CA LYS A 219 -14.85 -16.31 -16.17
C LYS A 219 -14.31 -14.90 -16.41
N ASN A 220 -14.13 -14.13 -15.33
CA ASN A 220 -13.61 -12.78 -15.45
C ASN A 220 -12.09 -12.76 -15.61
N GLU A 221 -11.36 -13.75 -15.08
CA GLU A 221 -9.93 -13.95 -15.37
C GLU A 221 -9.72 -14.16 -16.88
N ILE A 222 -10.54 -15.00 -17.54
CA ILE A 222 -10.52 -15.20 -19.00
C ILE A 222 -10.78 -13.88 -19.72
N LYS A 223 -11.86 -13.15 -19.35
CA LYS A 223 -12.19 -11.86 -19.98
C LYS A 223 -11.08 -10.83 -19.85
N LEU A 224 -10.40 -10.80 -18.70
CA LEU A 224 -9.27 -9.90 -18.49
C LEU A 224 -8.13 -10.23 -19.46
N CYS A 225 -7.77 -11.51 -19.63
CA CYS A 225 -6.74 -11.93 -20.58
C CYS A 225 -7.13 -11.63 -22.03
N GLN A 226 -8.42 -11.77 -22.38
CA GLN A 226 -8.95 -11.38 -23.70
C GLN A 226 -8.85 -9.85 -23.91
N LYS A 227 -9.23 -9.04 -22.90
CA LYS A 227 -9.11 -7.57 -22.94
C LYS A 227 -7.67 -7.12 -23.15
N LEU A 228 -6.71 -7.83 -22.55
CA LEU A 228 -5.28 -7.52 -22.65
C LEU A 228 -4.60 -8.09 -23.91
N GLY A 229 -5.32 -8.85 -24.75
CA GLY A 229 -4.79 -9.48 -25.97
C GLY A 229 -3.86 -10.66 -25.68
N ILE A 230 -3.87 -11.22 -24.48
CA ILE A 230 -3.12 -12.43 -24.09
C ILE A 230 -3.84 -13.67 -24.64
N LEU A 231 -5.16 -13.62 -24.69
CA LEU A 231 -6.02 -14.68 -25.16
C LEU A 231 -6.90 -14.18 -26.32
N PRO A 232 -7.05 -14.92 -27.45
CA PRO A 232 -7.98 -14.55 -28.51
C PRO A 232 -9.42 -14.41 -27.99
N LYS A 233 -10.20 -13.51 -28.61
CA LYS A 233 -11.62 -13.37 -28.31
C LYS A 233 -12.33 -14.70 -28.55
N ASP A 234 -13.40 -14.94 -27.79
CA ASP A 234 -14.27 -16.13 -27.88
C ASP A 234 -13.61 -17.47 -27.54
N THR A 235 -12.33 -17.47 -27.15
CA THR A 235 -11.64 -18.67 -26.67
C THR A 235 -12.09 -19.02 -25.27
N LYS A 236 -12.34 -20.31 -25.01
CA LYS A 236 -12.70 -20.86 -23.70
C LYS A 236 -11.65 -21.89 -23.27
N PRO A 237 -10.49 -21.47 -22.74
CA PRO A 237 -9.43 -22.36 -22.36
C PRO A 237 -9.70 -23.05 -21.02
N LYS A 238 -9.01 -24.17 -20.79
CA LYS A 238 -8.78 -24.65 -19.43
C LYS A 238 -7.80 -23.67 -18.75
N ILE A 239 -8.07 -23.29 -17.49
CA ILE A 239 -7.14 -22.49 -16.69
C ILE A 239 -6.28 -23.41 -15.84
N GLU A 240 -4.99 -23.20 -15.89
CA GLU A 240 -3.98 -23.72 -14.96
C GLU A 240 -3.22 -22.57 -14.30
N TYR A 241 -2.84 -22.75 -13.04
CA TYR A 241 -2.11 -21.73 -12.30
C TYR A 241 -0.67 -22.14 -12.13
N LYS A 242 0.26 -21.24 -12.46
CA LYS A 242 1.70 -21.45 -12.35
C LYS A 242 2.10 -21.58 -10.88
N SER A 243 3.20 -22.27 -10.60
CA SER A 243 3.86 -22.25 -9.30
C SER A 243 4.36 -20.84 -8.98
N TYR A 244 4.45 -20.53 -7.68
CA TYR A 244 4.95 -19.24 -7.21
C TYR A 244 6.36 -19.40 -6.64
N ASN A 245 7.30 -18.61 -7.13
CA ASN A 245 8.66 -18.59 -6.61
C ASN A 245 8.74 -17.67 -5.39
N TRP A 246 8.83 -18.29 -4.21
CA TRP A 246 8.92 -17.60 -2.93
C TRP A 246 10.36 -17.22 -2.53
N GLN A 247 11.35 -17.41 -3.40
CA GLN A 247 12.70 -16.95 -3.12
C GLN A 247 12.68 -15.44 -2.84
N LEU A 248 13.30 -15.03 -1.71
CA LEU A 248 13.41 -13.63 -1.37
C LEU A 248 14.15 -12.86 -2.46
N TYR A 249 13.52 -11.82 -2.96
CA TYR A 249 14.08 -10.93 -3.99
C TYR A 249 13.62 -9.50 -3.71
N LEU A 250 14.47 -8.71 -3.07
CA LEU A 250 14.23 -7.32 -2.72
C LEU A 250 14.60 -6.38 -3.86
N ASP A 251 14.22 -5.11 -3.74
CA ASP A 251 14.53 -4.03 -4.70
C ASP A 251 14.04 -4.28 -6.15
N LYS A 252 12.98 -5.07 -6.30
CA LYS A 252 12.32 -5.28 -7.59
C LYS A 252 11.49 -4.05 -7.97
N TYR A 253 12.15 -2.93 -8.24
CA TYR A 253 11.48 -1.70 -8.65
C TYR A 253 11.30 -1.66 -10.16
N LYS A 254 10.21 -1.01 -10.59
CA LYS A 254 10.00 -0.69 -11.99
C LYS A 254 11.01 0.38 -12.39
N ASP A 255 11.72 0.16 -13.50
CA ASP A 255 12.54 1.19 -14.11
C ASP A 255 11.64 2.34 -14.58
N ASN A 256 12.09 3.58 -14.35
CA ASN A 256 11.35 4.80 -14.73
C ASN A 256 11.47 5.06 -16.22
#